data_efd9f907d371085c50f1c655a2f1d62e
#
_entry.id   efd9f907d371085c50f1c655a2f1d62e
#
_cell.length_a   1.000
_cell.length_b   1.000
_cell.length_c   1.000
_cell.angle_alpha   90.00
_cell.angle_beta   90.00
_cell.angle_gamma   90.00
#
_symmetry.space_group_name_H-M   'P 1'
#
loop_
_entity.id
_entity.type
_entity.pdbx_description
1 polymer ?
#
loop_
_entity_poly.entity_id
_entity_poly.type
_entity_poly.pdbx_seq_one_letter_code
_entity_poly.pdbx_strand_id
1 'polypeptide(L)'
;MPLEAVEARRLYRQVADQLRSLIDSGEYAVGSRLPTERDLAEQLKVSRPTVREALIALEVEGRLRIRVGSGIYVIEPAAVAAPTQAAVIEGPFELLRAREFLESAIAEQAARVATKGDVARIDASLVAMENVEHPGEASMVHDRAFHVAIAGSLGNAVLVRVVGELFDQRLNPYFAQLAHYFENPGTWRTALDEHRAVRDAIAARDPEAAREAMRVHLARSQERFAQNFGAENAAAAASGRSRTARSLAKPATPKRPPKKRAKERAKERAKTGSSRRR
;
A
#
# COMPACT_ATOMS: atom_id res chain seq x y z
N MET A 1 -1.01 5.31 -44.81
CA MET A 1 -0.94 5.52 -43.35
C MET A 1 0.44 5.04 -42.92
N PRO A 2 1.30 5.88 -42.37
CA PRO A 2 2.55 5.38 -41.78
C PRO A 2 2.18 4.51 -40.56
N LEU A 3 2.84 3.36 -40.46
CA LEU A 3 2.74 2.50 -39.29
C LEU A 3 3.38 3.24 -38.11
N GLU A 4 2.65 3.43 -37.02
CA GLU A 4 3.21 3.93 -35.77
C GLU A 4 3.84 2.78 -35.01
N ALA A 5 4.98 3.04 -34.39
CA ALA A 5 5.65 2.06 -33.54
C ALA A 5 4.76 1.69 -32.36
N VAL A 6 4.48 0.40 -32.19
CA VAL A 6 3.75 -0.11 -31.01
C VAL A 6 4.75 -0.14 -29.84
N GLU A 7 4.66 0.83 -28.96
CA GLU A 7 5.38 0.77 -27.70
C GLU A 7 4.78 -0.34 -26.81
N ALA A 8 5.63 -1.20 -26.28
CA ALA A 8 5.24 -2.19 -25.27
C ALA A 8 4.88 -1.45 -23.99
N ARG A 9 3.62 -0.98 -23.87
CA ARG A 9 3.13 -0.31 -22.66
C ARG A 9 3.11 -1.30 -21.51
N ARG A 10 3.68 -0.90 -20.37
CA ARG A 10 3.66 -1.69 -19.14
C ARG A 10 2.23 -2.02 -18.73
N LEU A 11 2.02 -3.23 -18.24
CA LEU A 11 0.68 -3.76 -17.97
C LEU A 11 -0.10 -2.89 -16.95
N TYR A 12 0.56 -2.38 -15.91
CA TYR A 12 -0.11 -1.50 -14.95
C TYR A 12 -0.58 -0.18 -15.58
N ARG A 13 0.15 0.36 -16.58
CA ARG A 13 -0.26 1.57 -17.30
C ARG A 13 -1.50 1.31 -18.17
N GLN A 14 -1.57 0.17 -18.83
CA GLN A 14 -2.74 -0.21 -19.60
C GLN A 14 -3.97 -0.31 -18.68
N VAL A 15 -3.82 -0.88 -17.48
CA VAL A 15 -4.87 -0.92 -16.46
C VAL A 15 -5.24 0.49 -15.99
N ALA A 16 -4.26 1.35 -15.71
CA ALA A 16 -4.51 2.75 -15.32
C ALA A 16 -5.23 3.54 -16.42
N ASP A 17 -4.80 3.39 -17.68
CA ASP A 17 -5.42 4.05 -18.83
C ASP A 17 -6.89 3.60 -19.01
N GLN A 18 -7.16 2.31 -18.85
CA GLN A 18 -8.52 1.78 -18.93
C GLN A 18 -9.41 2.32 -17.80
N LEU A 19 -8.94 2.29 -16.56
CA LEU A 19 -9.68 2.84 -15.42
C LEU A 19 -9.88 4.36 -15.56
N ARG A 20 -8.88 5.08 -16.06
CA ARG A 20 -8.97 6.52 -16.34
C ARG A 20 -10.08 6.80 -17.36
N SER A 21 -10.13 6.02 -18.45
CA SER A 21 -11.17 6.17 -19.47
C SER A 21 -12.56 5.92 -18.92
N LEU A 22 -12.75 4.94 -18.02
CA LEU A 22 -14.03 4.68 -17.35
C LEU A 22 -14.44 5.78 -16.39
N ILE A 23 -13.49 6.42 -15.72
CA ILE A 23 -13.72 7.60 -14.86
C ILE A 23 -14.10 8.80 -15.74
N ASP A 24 -13.35 9.06 -16.81
CA ASP A 24 -13.56 10.21 -17.69
C ASP A 24 -14.89 10.11 -18.47
N SER A 25 -15.34 8.88 -18.79
CA SER A 25 -16.66 8.64 -19.41
C SER A 25 -17.82 8.74 -18.42
N GLY A 26 -17.55 8.86 -17.11
CA GLY A 26 -18.58 8.94 -16.06
C GLY A 26 -19.17 7.58 -15.65
N GLU A 27 -18.66 6.46 -16.15
CA GLU A 27 -19.08 5.12 -15.70
C GLU A 27 -18.78 4.94 -14.20
N TYR A 28 -17.65 5.49 -13.74
CA TYR A 28 -17.38 5.70 -12.33
C TYR A 28 -17.46 7.20 -12.01
N ALA A 29 -18.61 7.63 -11.50
CA ALA A 29 -18.85 9.03 -11.17
C ALA A 29 -17.97 9.51 -10.00
N VAL A 30 -17.68 10.81 -9.94
CA VAL A 30 -17.00 11.44 -8.80
C VAL A 30 -17.76 11.13 -7.50
N GLY A 31 -17.05 10.75 -6.46
CA GLY A 31 -17.59 10.30 -5.17
C GLY A 31 -17.97 8.82 -5.13
N SER A 32 -18.06 8.13 -6.28
CA SER A 32 -18.36 6.70 -6.31
C SER A 32 -17.18 5.86 -5.83
N ARG A 33 -17.50 4.65 -5.36
CA ARG A 33 -16.51 3.67 -4.95
C ARG A 33 -16.20 2.72 -6.11
N LEU A 34 -14.92 2.53 -6.42
CA LEU A 34 -14.45 1.52 -7.35
C LEU A 34 -14.60 0.10 -6.76
N PRO A 35 -14.65 -0.94 -7.62
CA PRO A 35 -14.50 -2.32 -7.20
C PRO A 35 -13.21 -2.50 -6.39
N THR A 36 -13.14 -3.57 -5.58
CA THR A 36 -11.94 -3.84 -4.79
C THR A 36 -10.76 -4.22 -5.69
N GLU A 37 -9.54 -4.06 -5.20
CA GLU A 37 -8.32 -4.50 -5.89
C GLU A 37 -8.43 -5.96 -6.37
N ARG A 38 -9.03 -6.83 -5.55
CA ARG A 38 -9.25 -8.23 -5.91
C ARG A 38 -10.21 -8.37 -7.07
N ASP A 39 -11.35 -7.68 -7.00
CA ASP A 39 -12.38 -7.77 -8.03
C ASP A 39 -11.87 -7.20 -9.37
N LEU A 40 -11.10 -6.10 -9.32
CA LEU A 40 -10.44 -5.54 -10.50
C LEU A 40 -9.41 -6.50 -11.09
N ALA A 41 -8.61 -7.17 -10.26
CA ALA A 41 -7.62 -8.15 -10.71
C ALA A 41 -8.29 -9.35 -11.41
N GLU A 42 -9.40 -9.84 -10.86
CA GLU A 42 -10.20 -10.91 -11.46
C GLU A 42 -10.82 -10.49 -12.79
N GLN A 43 -11.43 -9.29 -12.86
CA GLN A 43 -12.07 -8.77 -14.07
C GLN A 43 -11.06 -8.49 -15.19
N LEU A 44 -9.93 -7.89 -14.85
CA LEU A 44 -8.90 -7.52 -15.81
C LEU A 44 -7.93 -8.67 -16.13
N LYS A 45 -8.03 -9.81 -15.43
CA LYS A 45 -7.14 -10.99 -15.56
C LYS A 45 -5.66 -10.63 -15.40
N VAL A 46 -5.35 -9.76 -14.45
CA VAL A 46 -4.00 -9.34 -14.10
C VAL A 46 -3.69 -9.65 -12.64
N SER A 47 -2.42 -9.54 -12.26
CA SER A 47 -2.02 -9.73 -10.87
C SER A 47 -2.52 -8.57 -9.99
N ARG A 48 -2.79 -8.84 -8.71
CA ARG A 48 -3.14 -7.79 -7.74
C ARG A 48 -2.07 -6.70 -7.60
N PRO A 49 -0.75 -7.01 -7.57
CA PRO A 49 0.29 -5.99 -7.66
C PRO A 49 0.14 -5.06 -8.86
N THR A 50 -0.17 -5.59 -10.05
CA THR A 50 -0.38 -4.77 -11.26
C THR A 50 -1.56 -3.80 -11.10
N VAL A 51 -2.68 -4.27 -10.54
CA VAL A 51 -3.84 -3.40 -10.25
C VAL A 51 -3.46 -2.32 -9.23
N ARG A 52 -2.72 -2.69 -8.19
CA ARG A 52 -2.26 -1.75 -7.15
C ARG A 52 -1.38 -0.65 -7.74
N GLU A 53 -0.41 -1.00 -8.55
CA GLU A 53 0.42 -0.01 -9.26
C GLU A 53 -0.44 0.95 -10.10
N ALA A 54 -1.44 0.45 -10.79
CA ALA A 54 -2.37 1.27 -11.57
C ALA A 54 -3.21 2.21 -10.69
N LEU A 55 -3.71 1.73 -9.57
CA LEU A 55 -4.51 2.52 -8.62
C LEU A 55 -3.67 3.62 -7.95
N ILE A 56 -2.43 3.31 -7.57
CA ILE A 56 -1.50 4.29 -7.01
C ILE A 56 -1.15 5.35 -8.06
N ALA A 57 -0.95 4.96 -9.32
CA ALA A 57 -0.73 5.90 -10.41
C ALA A 57 -1.90 6.90 -10.54
N LEU A 58 -3.14 6.41 -10.53
CA LEU A 58 -4.33 7.26 -10.59
C LEU A 58 -4.53 8.12 -9.34
N GLU A 59 -4.08 7.66 -8.17
CA GLU A 59 -4.10 8.47 -6.95
C GLU A 59 -3.08 9.60 -6.99
N VAL A 60 -1.86 9.34 -7.47
CA VAL A 60 -0.84 10.38 -7.71
C VAL A 60 -1.31 11.39 -8.76
N GLU A 61 -2.06 10.95 -9.76
CA GLU A 61 -2.72 11.82 -10.74
C GLU A 61 -3.89 12.63 -10.15
N GLY A 62 -4.26 12.38 -8.89
CA GLY A 62 -5.36 13.08 -8.23
C GLY A 62 -6.75 12.68 -8.73
N ARG A 63 -6.90 11.52 -9.33
CA ARG A 63 -8.18 10.97 -9.84
C ARG A 63 -8.88 10.05 -8.86
N LEU A 64 -8.11 9.45 -7.99
CA LEU A 64 -8.60 8.52 -6.97
C LEU A 64 -8.12 8.94 -5.58
N ARG A 65 -8.79 8.43 -4.58
CA ARG A 65 -8.33 8.42 -3.19
C ARG A 65 -8.50 7.04 -2.61
N ILE A 66 -7.39 6.46 -2.18
CA ILE A 66 -7.37 5.18 -1.50
C ILE A 66 -7.53 5.43 0.00
N ARG A 67 -8.56 4.82 0.61
CA ARG A 67 -8.77 4.84 2.06
C ARG A 67 -8.62 3.43 2.57
N VAL A 68 -7.50 3.16 3.22
CA VAL A 68 -7.22 1.84 3.80
C VAL A 68 -8.39 1.39 4.68
N GLY A 69 -8.84 0.15 4.49
CA GLY A 69 -10.01 -0.40 5.19
C GLY A 69 -11.39 0.13 4.74
N SER A 70 -11.46 1.21 3.97
CA SER A 70 -12.73 1.81 3.52
C SER A 70 -13.00 1.58 2.03
N GLY A 71 -11.98 1.67 1.19
CA GLY A 71 -12.09 1.45 -0.27
C GLY A 71 -11.39 2.50 -1.10
N ILE A 72 -11.66 2.44 -2.40
CA ILE A 72 -11.07 3.28 -3.43
C ILE A 72 -12.18 4.18 -3.98
N TYR A 73 -11.99 5.48 -3.95
CA TYR A 73 -13.02 6.46 -4.32
C TYR A 73 -12.54 7.34 -5.44
N VAL A 74 -13.43 7.60 -6.42
CA VAL A 74 -13.19 8.60 -7.46
C VAL A 74 -13.30 9.99 -6.86
N ILE A 75 -12.32 10.86 -7.13
CA ILE A 75 -12.33 12.25 -6.67
C ILE A 75 -12.37 13.19 -7.87
N GLU A 76 -12.87 14.41 -7.65
CA GLU A 76 -12.75 15.48 -8.62
C GLU A 76 -11.27 15.74 -8.90
N PRO A 77 -10.80 15.68 -10.15
CA PRO A 77 -9.42 16.03 -10.44
C PRO A 77 -9.17 17.48 -9.97
N ALA A 78 -8.27 17.65 -9.01
CA ALA A 78 -7.79 18.99 -8.71
C ALA A 78 -7.22 19.56 -10.02
N ALA A 79 -7.42 20.86 -10.27
CA ALA A 79 -6.87 21.56 -11.44
C ALA A 79 -5.34 21.69 -11.36
N VAL A 80 -4.66 20.59 -11.05
CA VAL A 80 -3.22 20.47 -11.06
C VAL A 80 -2.84 20.08 -12.49
N ALA A 81 -1.99 20.87 -13.09
CA ALA A 81 -1.45 20.60 -14.42
C ALA A 81 -1.10 19.11 -14.55
N ALA A 82 -1.71 18.45 -15.53
CA ALA A 82 -1.35 17.09 -15.87
C ALA A 82 0.18 17.01 -15.93
N PRO A 83 0.84 16.02 -15.30
CA PRO A 83 2.27 15.91 -15.37
C PRO A 83 2.65 15.87 -16.84
N THR A 84 3.32 16.93 -17.29
CA THR A 84 3.82 17.10 -18.65
C THR A 84 4.66 15.89 -18.98
N GLN A 85 4.24 15.08 -19.95
CA GLN A 85 4.89 13.86 -20.41
C GLN A 85 5.38 13.00 -19.24
N ALA A 86 4.59 12.00 -18.88
CA ALA A 86 5.01 11.01 -17.91
C ALA A 86 6.31 10.39 -18.37
N ALA A 87 7.44 10.86 -17.81
CA ALA A 87 8.69 10.12 -17.87
C ALA A 87 8.33 8.65 -17.59
N VAL A 88 8.98 7.74 -18.31
CA VAL A 88 8.75 6.31 -18.13
C VAL A 88 9.17 5.97 -16.70
N ILE A 89 8.25 6.12 -15.76
CA ILE A 89 8.48 5.83 -14.35
C ILE A 89 8.24 4.32 -14.17
N GLU A 90 9.24 3.62 -13.68
CA GLU A 90 9.17 2.20 -13.38
C GLU A 90 8.15 1.95 -12.27
N GLY A 91 7.37 0.86 -12.41
CA GLY A 91 6.47 0.42 -11.35
C GLY A 91 7.26 -0.06 -10.12
N PRO A 92 6.80 0.25 -8.90
CA PRO A 92 7.50 -0.14 -7.68
C PRO A 92 7.85 -1.62 -7.60
N PHE A 93 6.96 -2.51 -8.01
CA PHE A 93 7.22 -3.96 -7.98
C PHE A 93 8.18 -4.42 -9.08
N GLU A 94 8.16 -3.76 -10.25
CA GLU A 94 9.12 -4.03 -11.31
C GLU A 94 10.53 -3.62 -10.88
N LEU A 95 10.66 -2.46 -10.25
CA LEU A 95 11.90 -1.95 -9.70
C LEU A 95 12.48 -2.88 -8.62
N LEU A 96 11.66 -3.30 -7.67
CA LEU A 96 12.10 -4.20 -6.59
C LEU A 96 12.54 -5.56 -7.11
N ARG A 97 11.87 -6.11 -8.14
CA ARG A 97 12.31 -7.37 -8.78
C ARG A 97 13.63 -7.23 -9.49
N ALA A 98 13.86 -6.11 -10.19
CA ALA A 98 15.14 -5.84 -10.82
C ALA A 98 16.28 -5.73 -9.79
N ARG A 99 16.02 -5.06 -8.66
CA ARG A 99 16.94 -4.97 -7.53
C ARG A 99 17.22 -6.35 -6.91
N GLU A 100 16.18 -7.14 -6.64
CA GLU A 100 16.34 -8.50 -6.09
C GLU A 100 17.30 -9.33 -6.95
N PHE A 101 17.11 -9.33 -8.25
CA PHE A 101 17.96 -10.10 -9.17
C PHE A 101 19.41 -9.61 -9.18
N LEU A 102 19.60 -8.29 -9.32
CA LEU A 102 20.92 -7.69 -9.46
C LEU A 102 21.68 -7.69 -8.12
N GLU A 103 21.07 -7.21 -7.06
CA GLU A 103 21.75 -6.96 -5.80
C GLU A 103 22.04 -8.26 -5.03
N SER A 104 21.24 -9.33 -5.24
CA SER A 104 21.57 -10.66 -4.71
C SER A 104 22.87 -11.20 -5.31
N ALA A 105 23.08 -11.04 -6.63
CA ALA A 105 24.31 -11.44 -7.28
C ALA A 105 25.50 -10.56 -6.84
N ILE A 106 25.28 -9.27 -6.62
CA ILE A 106 26.30 -8.35 -6.11
C ILE A 106 26.70 -8.74 -4.68
N ALA A 107 25.74 -9.04 -3.79
CA ALA A 107 26.02 -9.46 -2.41
C ALA A 107 26.83 -10.75 -2.35
N GLU A 108 26.50 -11.72 -3.22
CA GLU A 108 27.30 -12.95 -3.38
C GLU A 108 28.76 -12.65 -3.70
N GLN A 109 29.00 -11.79 -4.68
CA GLN A 109 30.36 -11.41 -5.07
C GLN A 109 31.05 -10.57 -3.98
N ALA A 110 30.32 -9.67 -3.32
CA ALA A 110 30.83 -8.88 -2.21
C ALA A 110 31.41 -9.78 -1.11
N ALA A 111 30.72 -10.85 -0.73
CA ALA A 111 31.19 -11.80 0.26
C ALA A 111 32.54 -12.48 -0.15
N ARG A 112 32.81 -12.64 -1.46
CA ARG A 112 34.06 -13.19 -1.97
C ARG A 112 35.24 -12.22 -1.87
N VAL A 113 34.99 -10.93 -2.15
CA VAL A 113 36.09 -9.97 -2.42
C VAL A 113 36.19 -8.83 -1.39
N ALA A 114 35.16 -8.54 -0.61
CA ALA A 114 35.12 -7.41 0.30
C ALA A 114 36.30 -7.40 1.26
N THR A 115 37.00 -6.28 1.36
CA THR A 115 38.05 -6.05 2.34
C THR A 115 37.45 -5.70 3.72
N LYS A 116 38.27 -5.68 4.77
CA LYS A 116 37.84 -5.19 6.08
C LYS A 116 37.33 -3.73 6.02
N GLY A 117 37.92 -2.91 5.14
CA GLY A 117 37.49 -1.54 4.93
C GLY A 117 36.13 -1.44 4.24
N ASP A 118 35.81 -2.39 3.34
CA ASP A 118 34.50 -2.46 2.71
C ASP A 118 33.42 -2.84 3.72
N VAL A 119 33.68 -3.87 4.52
CA VAL A 119 32.77 -4.29 5.60
C VAL A 119 32.53 -3.14 6.60
N ALA A 120 33.58 -2.39 6.95
CA ALA A 120 33.44 -1.23 7.83
C ALA A 120 32.57 -0.12 7.23
N ARG A 121 32.60 0.09 5.91
CA ARG A 121 31.70 1.04 5.22
C ARG A 121 30.26 0.56 5.20
N ILE A 122 30.03 -0.72 4.94
CA ILE A 122 28.70 -1.33 5.03
C ILE A 122 28.13 -1.21 6.44
N ASP A 123 28.97 -1.48 7.45
CA ASP A 123 28.60 -1.39 8.86
C ASP A 123 28.25 0.05 9.28
N ALA A 124 29.05 1.03 8.82
CA ALA A 124 28.76 2.44 9.10
C ALA A 124 27.39 2.90 8.56
N SER A 125 27.00 2.43 7.37
CA SER A 125 25.68 2.75 6.81
C SER A 125 24.56 2.07 7.60
N LEU A 126 24.76 0.84 8.05
CA LEU A 126 23.81 0.13 8.91
C LEU A 126 23.61 0.83 10.26
N VAL A 127 24.71 1.22 10.94
CA VAL A 127 24.64 2.00 12.17
C VAL A 127 23.91 3.33 11.98
N ALA A 128 24.13 4.00 10.83
CA ALA A 128 23.40 5.22 10.51
C ALA A 128 21.89 4.97 10.35
N MET A 129 21.48 3.85 9.76
CA MET A 129 20.09 3.43 9.65
C MET A 129 19.46 3.14 11.03
N GLU A 130 20.19 2.51 11.93
CA GLU A 130 19.74 2.18 13.29
C GLU A 130 19.48 3.43 14.14
N ASN A 131 20.21 4.51 13.89
CA ASN A 131 20.07 5.78 14.62
C ASN A 131 18.92 6.66 14.10
N VAL A 132 18.17 6.24 13.07
CA VAL A 132 17.00 6.96 12.60
C VAL A 132 15.80 6.65 13.50
N GLU A 133 15.29 7.65 14.19
CA GLU A 133 14.13 7.49 15.09
C GLU A 133 12.83 7.15 14.35
N HIS A 134 12.64 7.73 13.17
CA HIS A 134 11.44 7.54 12.37
C HIS A 134 11.79 7.21 10.91
N PRO A 135 11.19 6.15 10.32
CA PRO A 135 11.34 5.88 8.91
C PRO A 135 10.81 7.05 8.07
N GLY A 136 11.52 7.38 7.00
CA GLY A 136 11.18 8.48 6.10
C GLY A 136 12.35 8.80 5.17
N GLU A 137 12.42 10.03 4.66
CA GLU A 137 13.45 10.44 3.70
C GLU A 137 14.89 10.24 4.24
N ALA A 138 15.14 10.56 5.52
CA ALA A 138 16.45 10.35 6.15
C ALA A 138 16.85 8.87 6.18
N SER A 139 15.92 7.96 6.46
CA SER A 139 16.19 6.53 6.47
C SER A 139 16.51 6.00 5.07
N MET A 140 15.87 6.55 4.04
CA MET A 140 16.11 6.20 2.64
C MET A 140 17.53 6.53 2.17
N VAL A 141 18.10 7.65 2.66
CA VAL A 141 19.49 8.03 2.35
C VAL A 141 20.47 6.99 2.88
N HIS A 142 20.27 6.51 4.11
CA HIS A 142 21.15 5.50 4.73
C HIS A 142 20.92 4.11 4.14
N ASP A 143 19.68 3.75 3.82
CA ASP A 143 19.34 2.52 3.11
C ASP A 143 20.03 2.48 1.73
N ARG A 144 19.97 3.57 0.98
CA ARG A 144 20.73 3.73 -0.27
C ARG A 144 22.22 3.54 -0.08
N ALA A 145 22.79 4.18 0.94
CA ALA A 145 24.22 4.10 1.23
C ALA A 145 24.67 2.66 1.52
N PHE A 146 23.86 1.87 2.20
CA PHE A 146 24.11 0.46 2.47
C PHE A 146 24.22 -0.35 1.18
N HIS A 147 23.26 -0.28 0.29
CA HIS A 147 23.24 -1.02 -0.96
C HIS A 147 24.39 -0.58 -1.90
N VAL A 148 24.65 0.71 -1.96
CA VAL A 148 25.76 1.28 -2.73
C VAL A 148 27.14 0.86 -2.16
N ALA A 149 27.27 0.77 -0.83
CA ALA A 149 28.52 0.32 -0.19
C ALA A 149 28.82 -1.16 -0.52
N ILE A 150 27.80 -2.02 -0.57
CA ILE A 150 27.94 -3.42 -0.99
C ILE A 150 28.41 -3.48 -2.45
N ALA A 151 27.78 -2.74 -3.37
CA ALA A 151 28.20 -2.68 -4.76
C ALA A 151 29.63 -2.13 -4.91
N GLY A 152 30.01 -1.17 -4.07
CA GLY A 152 31.33 -0.56 -4.05
C GLY A 152 32.45 -1.53 -3.69
N SER A 153 32.18 -2.58 -2.93
CA SER A 153 33.17 -3.60 -2.57
C SER A 153 33.71 -4.39 -3.77
N LEU A 154 32.98 -4.37 -4.90
CA LEU A 154 33.41 -5.03 -6.15
C LEU A 154 34.40 -4.19 -6.95
N GLY A 155 34.69 -2.94 -6.57
CA GLY A 155 35.58 -2.05 -7.32
C GLY A 155 35.06 -1.69 -8.72
N ASN A 156 33.76 -1.84 -8.99
CA ASN A 156 33.15 -1.61 -10.30
C ASN A 156 32.18 -0.40 -10.24
N ALA A 157 32.66 0.73 -10.79
CA ALA A 157 31.88 1.99 -10.78
C ALA A 157 30.54 1.89 -11.55
N VAL A 158 30.42 0.99 -12.52
CA VAL A 158 29.17 0.76 -13.27
C VAL A 158 28.14 0.14 -12.35
N LEU A 159 28.50 -0.87 -11.56
CA LEU A 159 27.60 -1.50 -10.60
C LEU A 159 27.15 -0.52 -9.51
N VAL A 160 28.08 0.27 -8.99
CA VAL A 160 27.80 1.35 -8.02
C VAL A 160 26.75 2.32 -8.57
N ARG A 161 26.94 2.79 -9.81
CA ARG A 161 26.02 3.70 -10.49
C ARG A 161 24.64 3.04 -10.71
N VAL A 162 24.60 1.82 -11.25
CA VAL A 162 23.33 1.13 -11.54
C VAL A 162 22.54 0.88 -10.25
N VAL A 163 23.18 0.41 -9.17
CA VAL A 163 22.50 0.22 -7.89
C VAL A 163 21.98 1.55 -7.34
N GLY A 164 22.78 2.62 -7.42
CA GLY A 164 22.38 3.96 -7.01
C GLY A 164 21.19 4.47 -7.82
N GLU A 165 21.20 4.37 -9.14
CA GLU A 165 20.12 4.81 -10.02
C GLU A 165 18.82 4.03 -9.77
N LEU A 166 18.90 2.69 -9.60
CA LEU A 166 17.74 1.87 -9.25
C LEU A 166 17.17 2.27 -7.88
N PHE A 167 18.02 2.62 -6.93
CA PHE A 167 17.57 3.08 -5.63
C PHE A 167 16.92 4.47 -5.72
N ASP A 168 17.49 5.39 -6.47
CA ASP A 168 17.01 6.77 -6.64
C ASP A 168 15.60 6.79 -7.26
N GLN A 169 15.25 5.79 -8.06
CA GLN A 169 13.88 5.63 -8.57
C GLN A 169 12.83 5.36 -7.48
N ARG A 170 13.23 4.97 -6.25
CA ARG A 170 12.31 4.90 -5.11
C ARG A 170 11.84 6.28 -4.61
N LEU A 171 12.51 7.36 -5.03
CA LEU A 171 12.12 8.73 -4.73
C LEU A 171 11.02 9.26 -5.66
N ASN A 172 10.55 8.46 -6.63
CA ASN A 172 9.44 8.85 -7.48
C ASN A 172 8.11 8.92 -6.69
N PRO A 173 7.14 9.75 -7.12
CA PRO A 173 5.88 9.94 -6.41
C PRO A 173 5.07 8.65 -6.20
N TYR A 174 5.14 7.69 -7.11
CA TYR A 174 4.42 6.42 -7.00
C TYR A 174 4.97 5.56 -5.87
N PHE A 175 6.31 5.49 -5.77
CA PHE A 175 6.94 4.75 -4.70
C PHE A 175 6.76 5.44 -3.34
N ALA A 176 6.84 6.77 -3.30
CA ALA A 176 6.60 7.55 -2.09
C ALA A 176 5.16 7.34 -1.57
N GLN A 177 4.17 7.29 -2.46
CA GLN A 177 2.79 7.01 -2.09
C GLN A 177 2.61 5.57 -1.58
N LEU A 178 3.27 4.59 -2.19
CA LEU A 178 3.28 3.21 -1.73
C LEU A 178 3.90 3.10 -0.33
N ALA A 179 5.07 3.72 -0.12
CA ALA A 179 5.76 3.76 1.17
C ALA A 179 4.89 4.39 2.26
N HIS A 180 4.19 5.48 1.96
CA HIS A 180 3.27 6.14 2.88
C HIS A 180 2.20 5.19 3.44
N TYR A 181 1.71 4.24 2.64
CA TYR A 181 0.71 3.27 3.08
C TYR A 181 1.27 2.10 3.89
N PHE A 182 2.53 1.74 3.68
CA PHE A 182 3.05 0.45 4.13
C PHE A 182 4.28 0.53 5.02
N GLU A 183 4.99 1.65 5.03
CA GLU A 183 6.13 1.83 5.90
C GLU A 183 5.69 2.35 7.27
N ASN A 184 6.18 1.69 8.32
CA ASN A 184 5.94 2.04 9.71
C ASN A 184 7.14 1.60 10.57
N PRO A 185 7.24 2.03 11.85
CA PRO A 185 8.36 1.67 12.71
C PRO A 185 8.57 0.16 12.89
N GLY A 186 7.50 -0.64 12.76
CA GLY A 186 7.60 -2.11 12.86
C GLY A 186 8.24 -2.72 11.61
N THR A 187 7.79 -2.30 10.42
CA THR A 187 8.38 -2.76 9.15
C THR A 187 9.82 -2.30 9.00
N TRP A 188 10.15 -1.10 9.50
CA TRP A 188 11.52 -0.60 9.51
C TRP A 188 12.46 -1.45 10.37
N ARG A 189 12.06 -1.81 11.60
CA ARG A 189 12.85 -2.71 12.46
C ARG A 189 13.12 -4.05 11.81
N THR A 190 12.10 -4.64 11.18
CA THR A 190 12.27 -5.89 10.43
C THR A 190 13.26 -5.72 9.27
N ALA A 191 13.20 -4.61 8.55
CA ALA A 191 14.16 -4.32 7.49
C ALA A 191 15.60 -4.18 8.04
N LEU A 192 15.80 -3.57 9.20
CA LEU A 192 17.12 -3.49 9.84
C LEU A 192 17.69 -4.88 10.18
N ASP A 193 16.88 -5.81 10.68
CA ASP A 193 17.31 -7.18 10.93
C ASP A 193 17.71 -7.91 9.63
N GLU A 194 16.99 -7.65 8.55
CA GLU A 194 17.33 -8.17 7.21
C GLU A 194 18.66 -7.60 6.70
N HIS A 195 18.91 -6.31 6.86
CA HIS A 195 20.18 -5.68 6.52
C HIS A 195 21.36 -6.23 7.34
N ARG A 196 21.15 -6.47 8.66
CA ARG A 196 22.16 -7.13 9.51
C ARG A 196 22.51 -8.50 8.97
N ALA A 197 21.53 -9.30 8.58
CA ALA A 197 21.78 -10.62 8.02
C ALA A 197 22.65 -10.57 6.75
N VAL A 198 22.40 -9.60 5.86
CA VAL A 198 23.23 -9.38 4.66
C VAL A 198 24.65 -9.00 5.04
N ARG A 199 24.83 -8.02 5.95
CA ARG A 199 26.14 -7.57 6.43
C ARG A 199 26.91 -8.71 7.06
N ASP A 200 26.26 -9.50 7.92
CA ASP A 200 26.90 -10.59 8.65
C ASP A 200 27.39 -11.69 7.70
N ALA A 201 26.61 -12.05 6.69
CA ALA A 201 27.02 -13.01 5.67
C ALA A 201 28.20 -12.52 4.83
N ILE A 202 28.24 -11.23 4.46
CA ILE A 202 29.38 -10.63 3.76
C ILE A 202 30.62 -10.63 4.66
N ALA A 203 30.49 -10.26 5.92
CA ALA A 203 31.59 -10.25 6.89
C ALA A 203 32.13 -11.66 7.18
N ALA A 204 31.25 -12.65 7.23
CA ALA A 204 31.60 -14.06 7.39
C ALA A 204 32.23 -14.68 6.12
N ARG A 205 32.25 -13.96 5.00
CA ARG A 205 32.70 -14.45 3.68
C ARG A 205 31.93 -15.68 3.20
N ASP A 206 30.62 -15.68 3.43
CA ASP A 206 29.70 -16.70 2.95
C ASP A 206 28.89 -16.18 1.74
N PRO A 207 29.31 -16.49 0.50
CA PRO A 207 28.67 -15.99 -0.69
C PRO A 207 27.21 -16.46 -0.87
N GLU A 208 26.94 -17.71 -0.50
CA GLU A 208 25.60 -18.27 -0.64
C GLU A 208 24.63 -17.65 0.38
N ALA A 209 25.05 -17.52 1.63
CA ALA A 209 24.29 -16.83 2.66
C ALA A 209 24.06 -15.35 2.32
N ALA A 210 25.06 -14.66 1.78
CA ALA A 210 24.95 -13.23 1.38
C ALA A 210 23.94 -13.04 0.24
N ARG A 211 23.99 -13.91 -0.77
CA ARG A 211 23.01 -13.93 -1.87
C ARG A 211 21.58 -14.13 -1.33
N GLU A 212 21.40 -15.16 -0.52
CA GLU A 212 20.09 -15.51 0.01
C GLU A 212 19.56 -14.43 0.95
N ALA A 213 20.39 -13.88 1.83
CA ALA A 213 20.00 -12.80 2.74
C ALA A 213 19.52 -11.55 1.95
N MET A 214 20.23 -11.13 0.90
CA MET A 214 19.82 -10.02 0.05
C MET A 214 18.54 -10.32 -0.73
N ARG A 215 18.43 -11.54 -1.27
CA ARG A 215 17.21 -11.98 -1.97
C ARG A 215 16.00 -11.94 -1.04
N VAL A 216 16.14 -12.47 0.17
CA VAL A 216 15.07 -12.48 1.19
C VAL A 216 14.69 -11.07 1.60
N HIS A 217 15.67 -10.19 1.82
CA HIS A 217 15.43 -8.77 2.15
C HIS A 217 14.57 -8.10 1.07
N LEU A 218 14.94 -8.20 -0.20
CA LEU A 218 14.22 -7.55 -1.30
C LEU A 218 12.87 -8.23 -1.60
N ALA A 219 12.78 -9.55 -1.48
CA ALA A 219 11.52 -10.27 -1.58
C ALA A 219 10.53 -9.86 -0.47
N ARG A 220 10.99 -9.77 0.78
CA ARG A 220 10.16 -9.30 1.91
C ARG A 220 9.76 -7.82 1.75
N SER A 221 10.61 -6.99 1.15
CA SER A 221 10.23 -5.63 0.79
C SER A 221 9.04 -5.61 -0.18
N GLN A 222 9.05 -6.46 -1.20
CA GLN A 222 7.91 -6.64 -2.10
C GLN A 222 6.67 -7.16 -1.37
N GLU A 223 6.83 -8.15 -0.49
CA GLU A 223 5.74 -8.74 0.29
C GLU A 223 5.11 -7.73 1.24
N ARG A 224 5.90 -6.88 1.90
CA ARG A 224 5.39 -5.81 2.76
C ARG A 224 4.42 -4.91 2.01
N PHE A 225 4.76 -4.50 0.80
CA PHE A 225 3.86 -3.72 -0.05
C PHE A 225 2.67 -4.53 -0.59
N ALA A 226 2.79 -5.85 -0.70
CA ALA A 226 1.73 -6.72 -1.18
C ALA A 226 0.70 -7.11 -0.11
N GLN A 227 1.15 -7.42 1.12
CA GLN A 227 0.31 -8.01 2.18
C GLN A 227 -0.56 -6.96 2.89
N ASN A 228 -0.05 -5.78 3.19
CA ASN A 228 -0.76 -4.81 4.03
C ASN A 228 -2.02 -4.23 3.36
N PHE A 229 -2.07 -4.14 2.03
CA PHE A 229 -3.26 -3.65 1.32
C PHE A 229 -4.47 -4.61 1.45
N GLY A 230 -4.21 -5.91 1.69
CA GLY A 230 -5.25 -6.93 1.88
C GLY A 230 -5.58 -7.23 3.34
N ALA A 231 -4.59 -7.19 4.23
CA ALA A 231 -4.73 -7.61 5.64
C ALA A 231 -5.56 -6.60 6.47
N GLU A 232 -5.36 -5.30 6.27
CA GLU A 232 -6.16 -4.27 6.96
C GLU A 232 -7.62 -4.25 6.51
N ASN A 233 -7.89 -4.55 5.23
CA ASN A 233 -9.25 -4.75 4.74
C ASN A 233 -9.96 -5.93 5.42
N ALA A 234 -9.25 -7.01 5.75
CA ALA A 234 -9.81 -8.15 6.46
C ALA A 234 -10.08 -7.82 7.94
N ALA A 235 -9.19 -7.10 8.61
CA ALA A 235 -9.35 -6.66 10.00
C ALA A 235 -10.48 -5.63 10.15
N ALA A 236 -10.57 -4.66 9.24
CA ALA A 236 -11.64 -3.66 9.22
C ALA A 236 -13.01 -4.29 8.90
N ALA A 237 -13.06 -5.27 7.98
CA ALA A 237 -14.27 -6.02 7.68
C ALA A 237 -14.72 -6.91 8.86
N ALA A 238 -13.79 -7.45 9.63
CA ALA A 238 -14.08 -8.22 10.84
C ALA A 238 -14.59 -7.31 11.98
N SER A 239 -13.98 -6.13 12.18
CA SER A 239 -14.40 -5.15 13.18
C SER A 239 -15.74 -4.49 12.81
N GLY A 240 -16.02 -4.26 11.54
CA GLY A 240 -17.29 -3.73 11.02
C GLY A 240 -18.45 -4.69 11.21
N ARG A 241 -18.25 -5.98 11.04
CA ARG A 241 -19.29 -7.01 11.29
C ARG A 241 -19.64 -7.15 12.75
N SER A 242 -18.69 -6.92 13.67
CA SER A 242 -18.95 -6.94 15.12
C SER A 242 -19.81 -5.74 15.56
N ARG A 243 -19.70 -4.58 14.91
CA ARG A 243 -20.51 -3.39 15.24
C ARG A 243 -21.94 -3.46 14.67
N THR A 244 -22.15 -4.05 13.49
CA THR A 244 -23.48 -4.22 12.88
C THR A 244 -24.27 -5.35 13.52
N ALA A 245 -23.63 -6.40 14.06
CA ALA A 245 -24.30 -7.47 14.79
C ALA A 245 -24.86 -7.00 16.15
N ARG A 246 -24.34 -5.92 16.73
CA ARG A 246 -24.83 -5.35 18.00
C ARG A 246 -25.97 -4.35 17.84
N SER A 247 -26.23 -3.89 16.61
CA SER A 247 -27.30 -2.92 16.28
C SER A 247 -28.61 -3.58 15.83
N LEU A 248 -28.68 -4.91 15.73
CA LEU A 248 -29.87 -5.67 15.39
C LEU A 248 -30.49 -6.37 16.63
N ALA A 249 -30.33 -5.80 17.83
CA ALA A 249 -31.19 -6.15 18.96
C ALA A 249 -32.61 -5.63 18.67
N LYS A 250 -33.55 -6.56 18.49
CA LYS A 250 -34.97 -6.31 18.21
C LYS A 250 -35.51 -5.20 19.09
N PRO A 251 -36.30 -4.26 18.54
CA PRO A 251 -37.08 -3.35 19.38
C PRO A 251 -38.09 -4.19 20.20
N ALA A 252 -38.08 -3.98 21.50
CA ALA A 252 -39.00 -4.61 22.41
C ALA A 252 -40.45 -4.25 22.01
N THR A 253 -41.27 -5.26 21.76
CA THR A 253 -42.70 -5.11 21.53
C THR A 253 -43.35 -4.41 22.75
N PRO A 254 -44.16 -3.35 22.56
CA PRO A 254 -44.81 -2.68 23.67
C PRO A 254 -45.82 -3.65 24.28
N LYS A 255 -45.68 -3.94 25.56
CA LYS A 255 -46.64 -4.72 26.34
C LYS A 255 -47.99 -4.00 26.33
N ARG A 256 -49.05 -4.68 25.84
CA ARG A 256 -50.45 -4.26 25.84
C ARG A 256 -50.93 -3.96 27.27
N PRO A 257 -51.49 -2.81 27.58
CA PRO A 257 -51.96 -2.51 28.93
C PRO A 257 -53.19 -3.36 29.33
N PRO A 258 -53.34 -3.70 30.60
CA PRO A 258 -54.43 -4.59 31.07
C PRO A 258 -55.81 -3.97 30.92
N LYS A 259 -56.76 -4.76 30.42
CA LYS A 259 -58.13 -4.42 30.09
C LYS A 259 -59.05 -3.99 31.28
N LYS A 260 -58.55 -3.44 32.38
CA LYS A 260 -59.35 -3.12 33.59
C LYS A 260 -59.82 -1.66 33.76
N ARG A 261 -59.55 -0.75 32.87
CA ARG A 261 -59.99 0.66 32.99
C ARG A 261 -61.08 1.13 32.01
N ALA A 262 -61.61 0.23 31.18
CA ALA A 262 -62.68 0.59 30.24
C ALA A 262 -64.09 0.57 30.88
N LYS A 263 -64.27 -0.03 32.07
CA LYS A 263 -65.60 -0.08 32.73
C LYS A 263 -65.90 1.08 33.70
N GLU A 264 -64.90 1.84 34.13
CA GLU A 264 -65.12 2.99 35.01
C GLU A 264 -65.51 4.29 34.30
N ARG A 265 -64.99 4.49 33.05
CA ARG A 265 -65.35 5.68 32.26
C ARG A 265 -66.78 5.67 31.68
N ALA A 266 -67.37 4.50 31.57
CA ALA A 266 -68.81 4.38 31.10
C ALA A 266 -69.85 4.73 32.18
N LYS A 267 -69.46 4.65 33.47
CA LYS A 267 -70.40 5.01 34.59
C LYS A 267 -70.36 6.51 34.88
N GLU A 268 -69.34 7.25 34.53
CA GLU A 268 -69.24 8.68 34.83
C GLU A 268 -69.92 9.57 33.75
N ARG A 269 -70.10 9.07 32.56
CA ARG A 269 -70.82 9.77 31.43
C ARG A 269 -72.34 9.63 31.54
N ALA A 270 -72.89 8.71 32.38
CA ALA A 270 -74.29 8.52 32.54
C ALA A 270 -74.89 9.39 33.68
N LYS A 271 -74.05 10.09 34.49
CA LYS A 271 -74.51 10.95 35.59
C LYS A 271 -74.52 12.45 35.34
N THR A 272 -74.00 12.90 34.17
CA THR A 272 -73.98 14.34 33.87
C THR A 272 -74.89 14.77 32.72
N GLY A 273 -75.83 13.92 32.27
CA GLY A 273 -76.72 14.16 31.16
C GLY A 273 -78.18 14.50 31.54
N SER A 274 -78.44 14.94 32.79
CA SER A 274 -79.80 15.35 33.18
C SER A 274 -79.77 16.64 33.98
N SER A 275 -79.62 17.77 33.34
CA SER A 275 -80.11 19.10 33.80
C SER A 275 -79.80 20.16 32.75
N ARG A 276 -80.76 20.39 31.85
CA ARG A 276 -81.04 21.68 31.16
C ARG A 276 -82.18 21.46 30.15
N ARG A 277 -83.44 21.49 30.69
CA ARG A 277 -84.63 22.05 30.00
C ARG A 277 -85.51 22.67 31.07
N ARG A 278 -85.38 23.96 31.19
CA ARG A 278 -86.49 24.99 31.29
C ARG A 278 -85.82 26.35 31.17
#